data_1ba32e85c5334cf1a9871916209d6a23
#
_entry.id   1ba32e85c5334cf1a9871916209d6a23
#
_cell.length_a   1.000
_cell.length_b   1.000
_cell.length_c   1.000
_cell.angle_alpha   90.00
_cell.angle_beta   90.00
_cell.angle_gamma   90.00
#
_symmetry.space_group_name_H-M   'P 1'
#
loop_
_entity.id
_entity.type
_entity.pdbx_description
1 polymer ?
#
loop_
_entity_poly.entity_id
_entity_poly.type
_entity_poly.pdbx_seq_one_letter_code
_entity_poly.pdbx_strand_id
1 'polypeptide(L)'
;PRIGIYQQKFSISKIDKFYLPSIKYRFQRESLSYFGINKSNIISSEKFKHIEANKVYATDHPCFHKPTMVKQWSIKYLNKIYKSNIKLKKYAKVFINRDQFKLIDKNNLKNYSEYRVLVNENEIKNYLTSIGFITIKPEEYSFPDQLKIFSSAKYVVGLYGAAMMMLAFCKKNTKVL
;
A
#
# COMPACT_ATOMS: atom_id res chain seq x y z
N PRO A 1 -2.93 -8.38 -6.01
CA PRO A 1 -4.02 -8.80 -6.92
C PRO A 1 -3.58 -9.80 -8.00
N ARG A 2 -2.36 -9.71 -8.59
CA ARG A 2 -1.88 -10.69 -9.59
C ARG A 2 -1.87 -12.12 -9.04
N ILE A 3 -1.41 -12.32 -7.81
CA ILE A 3 -1.50 -13.60 -7.11
C ILE A 3 -2.96 -14.09 -7.07
N GLY A 4 -3.93 -13.17 -6.85
CA GLY A 4 -5.34 -13.51 -6.86
C GLY A 4 -5.86 -14.00 -8.20
N ILE A 5 -5.34 -13.49 -9.32
CA ILE A 5 -5.69 -14.00 -10.65
C ILE A 5 -5.19 -15.44 -10.80
N TYR A 6 -3.96 -15.72 -10.40
CA TYR A 6 -3.41 -17.08 -10.43
C TYR A 6 -4.23 -18.05 -9.57
N GLN A 7 -4.58 -17.63 -8.34
CA GLN A 7 -5.31 -18.46 -7.38
C GLN A 7 -6.77 -18.77 -7.78
N GLN A 8 -7.32 -18.11 -8.81
CA GLN A 8 -8.63 -18.49 -9.37
C GLN A 8 -8.60 -19.87 -10.02
N LYS A 9 -7.43 -20.34 -10.47
CA LYS A 9 -7.28 -21.61 -11.19
C LYS A 9 -6.29 -22.57 -10.54
N PHE A 10 -5.31 -22.06 -9.80
CA PHE A 10 -4.19 -22.85 -9.30
C PHE A 10 -3.89 -22.55 -7.85
N SER A 11 -3.32 -23.53 -7.12
CA SER A 11 -2.80 -23.32 -5.78
C SER A 11 -1.42 -22.66 -5.83
N ILE A 12 -1.22 -21.64 -4.98
CA ILE A 12 0.07 -20.97 -4.85
C ILE A 12 1.18 -21.89 -4.29
N SER A 13 0.81 -22.93 -3.55
CA SER A 13 1.73 -23.94 -3.00
C SER A 13 2.46 -24.76 -4.08
N LYS A 14 1.97 -24.72 -5.33
CA LYS A 14 2.60 -25.39 -6.49
C LYS A 14 3.67 -24.54 -7.17
N ILE A 15 3.94 -23.35 -6.66
CA ILE A 15 4.96 -22.43 -7.20
C ILE A 15 6.24 -22.54 -6.40
N ASP A 16 7.31 -22.99 -7.05
CA ASP A 16 8.61 -23.12 -6.41
C ASP A 16 9.28 -21.76 -6.20
N LYS A 17 9.20 -20.87 -7.19
CA LYS A 17 9.87 -19.58 -7.17
C LYS A 17 8.98 -18.46 -7.73
N PHE A 18 9.13 -17.28 -7.17
CA PHE A 18 8.50 -16.05 -7.61
C PHE A 18 9.57 -15.11 -8.17
N TYR A 19 9.48 -14.82 -9.46
CA TYR A 19 10.36 -13.87 -10.11
C TYR A 19 9.78 -12.46 -9.96
N LEU A 20 10.40 -11.65 -9.11
CA LEU A 20 9.88 -10.36 -8.70
C LEU A 20 10.96 -9.28 -8.82
N PRO A 21 10.55 -7.99 -8.99
CA PRO A 21 11.50 -6.89 -8.83
C PRO A 21 12.04 -6.88 -7.39
N SER A 22 13.05 -6.05 -7.14
CA SER A 22 13.66 -5.94 -5.83
C SER A 22 12.63 -5.63 -4.73
N ILE A 23 12.71 -6.38 -3.62
CA ILE A 23 11.87 -6.21 -2.45
C ILE A 23 12.65 -5.42 -1.41
N LYS A 24 12.76 -4.12 -1.61
CA LYS A 24 13.54 -3.20 -0.74
C LYS A 24 12.77 -2.85 0.53
N TYR A 25 11.47 -2.60 0.42
CA TYR A 25 10.66 -2.06 1.49
C TYR A 25 10.07 -3.15 2.38
N ARG A 26 9.93 -2.82 3.67
CA ARG A 26 9.39 -3.72 4.68
C ARG A 26 7.99 -4.23 4.32
N PHE A 27 7.09 -3.34 3.91
CA PHE A 27 5.70 -3.71 3.58
C PHE A 27 5.61 -4.74 2.44
N GLN A 28 6.55 -4.73 1.48
CA GLN A 28 6.57 -5.70 0.38
C GLN A 28 6.80 -7.12 0.92
N ARG A 29 7.76 -7.29 1.82
CA ARG A 29 8.03 -8.58 2.46
C ARG A 29 6.87 -9.03 3.35
N GLU A 30 6.37 -8.11 4.17
CA GLU A 30 5.26 -8.40 5.08
C GLU A 30 3.97 -8.77 4.31
N SER A 31 3.66 -8.08 3.22
CA SER A 31 2.49 -8.42 2.41
C SER A 31 2.62 -9.78 1.69
N LEU A 32 3.81 -10.15 1.25
CA LEU A 32 4.07 -11.45 0.62
C LEU A 32 4.01 -12.61 1.62
N SER A 33 4.42 -12.38 2.87
CA SER A 33 4.38 -13.41 3.91
C SER A 33 2.97 -13.96 4.19
N TYR A 34 1.92 -13.16 3.97
CA TYR A 34 0.53 -13.63 4.06
C TYR A 34 0.19 -14.73 3.04
N PHE A 35 1.01 -14.89 2.00
CA PHE A 35 0.87 -15.94 1.00
C PHE A 35 1.87 -17.08 1.22
N GLY A 36 2.60 -17.08 2.34
CA GLY A 36 3.70 -18.01 2.57
C GLY A 36 4.94 -17.75 1.71
N ILE A 37 4.98 -16.63 0.98
CA ILE A 37 6.11 -16.25 0.13
C ILE A 37 7.15 -15.55 0.99
N ASN A 38 8.29 -16.18 1.14
CA ASN A 38 9.43 -15.67 1.90
C ASN A 38 10.67 -15.48 1.01
N LYS A 39 11.77 -15.04 1.59
CA LYS A 39 12.99 -14.72 0.85
C LYS A 39 13.53 -15.91 0.03
N SER A 40 13.38 -17.13 0.51
CA SER A 40 13.86 -18.34 -0.17
C SER A 40 13.06 -18.67 -1.44
N ASN A 41 11.81 -18.21 -1.53
CA ASN A 41 10.95 -18.43 -2.71
C ASN A 41 11.12 -17.34 -3.78
N ILE A 42 11.92 -16.29 -3.53
CA ILE A 42 11.98 -15.12 -4.40
C ILE A 42 13.29 -15.10 -5.20
N ILE A 43 13.16 -14.91 -6.51
CA ILE A 43 14.25 -14.59 -7.41
C ILE A 43 14.09 -13.13 -7.82
N SER A 44 15.12 -12.31 -7.56
CA SER A 44 15.11 -10.89 -7.94
C SER A 44 15.43 -10.68 -9.42
N SER A 45 14.54 -10.02 -10.15
CA SER A 45 14.77 -9.64 -11.54
C SER A 45 15.83 -8.54 -11.71
N GLU A 46 16.18 -7.84 -10.64
CA GLU A 46 17.31 -6.88 -10.67
C GLU A 46 18.66 -7.62 -10.68
N LYS A 47 18.74 -8.73 -9.94
CA LYS A 47 19.96 -9.55 -9.84
C LYS A 47 20.10 -10.53 -10.98
N PHE A 48 19.02 -11.19 -11.36
CA PHE A 48 19.00 -12.20 -12.43
C PHE A 48 18.14 -11.69 -13.59
N LYS A 49 18.78 -11.27 -14.68
CA LYS A 49 18.07 -10.72 -15.86
C LYS A 49 17.47 -11.81 -16.74
N HIS A 50 18.07 -12.99 -16.71
CA HIS A 50 17.61 -14.17 -17.44
C HIS A 50 17.41 -15.31 -16.45
N ILE A 51 16.31 -16.01 -16.60
CA ILE A 51 15.99 -17.23 -15.86
C ILE A 51 15.47 -18.27 -16.83
N GLU A 52 15.76 -19.52 -16.55
CA GLU A 52 15.21 -20.68 -17.24
C GLU A 52 14.32 -21.46 -16.26
N ALA A 53 13.19 -21.93 -16.73
CA ALA A 53 12.23 -22.70 -15.94
C ALA A 53 11.43 -23.64 -16.83
N ASN A 54 11.15 -24.85 -16.36
CA ASN A 54 10.31 -25.82 -17.06
C ASN A 54 8.91 -25.30 -17.32
N LYS A 55 8.39 -24.47 -16.42
CA LYS A 55 7.06 -23.87 -16.54
C LYS A 55 7.02 -22.47 -15.94
N VAL A 56 6.50 -21.54 -16.71
CA VAL A 56 6.32 -20.14 -16.30
C VAL A 56 4.85 -19.78 -16.29
N TYR A 57 4.40 -19.16 -15.21
CA TYR A 57 3.06 -18.59 -15.11
C TYR A 57 3.16 -17.07 -15.12
N ALA A 58 2.58 -16.44 -16.09
CA ALA A 58 2.39 -15.00 -16.14
C ALA A 58 0.90 -14.67 -15.99
N THR A 59 0.59 -13.71 -15.15
CA THR A 59 -0.80 -13.26 -14.97
C THR A 59 -0.99 -11.90 -15.61
N ASP A 60 -2.19 -11.68 -16.11
CA ASP A 60 -2.62 -10.39 -16.64
C ASP A 60 -2.63 -9.31 -15.54
N HIS A 61 -2.80 -8.07 -15.94
CA HIS A 61 -2.88 -6.94 -15.03
C HIS A 61 -4.30 -6.84 -14.43
N PRO A 62 -4.42 -6.63 -13.09
CA PRO A 62 -5.72 -6.61 -12.41
C PRO A 62 -6.50 -5.31 -12.60
N CYS A 63 -5.95 -4.32 -13.27
CA CYS A 63 -6.61 -3.06 -13.58
C CYS A 63 -7.30 -3.10 -14.93
N PHE A 64 -8.24 -2.19 -15.16
CA PHE A 64 -8.84 -1.95 -16.47
C PHE A 64 -7.84 -1.25 -17.41
N HIS A 65 -8.35 -0.57 -18.44
CA HIS A 65 -7.55 0.12 -19.45
C HIS A 65 -6.57 1.18 -18.88
N LYS A 66 -6.85 1.70 -17.69
CA LYS A 66 -5.95 2.63 -16.98
C LYS A 66 -5.42 1.99 -15.70
N PRO A 67 -4.12 2.15 -15.37
CA PRO A 67 -3.49 1.57 -14.17
C PRO A 67 -4.17 1.98 -12.85
N THR A 68 -4.88 3.10 -12.84
CA THR A 68 -5.60 3.63 -11.68
C THR A 68 -6.98 3.01 -11.45
N MET A 69 -7.52 2.27 -12.43
CA MET A 69 -8.86 1.69 -12.36
C MET A 69 -8.81 0.26 -11.83
N VAL A 70 -8.88 0.12 -10.52
CA VAL A 70 -8.84 -1.19 -9.85
C VAL A 70 -10.21 -1.87 -9.91
N LYS A 71 -10.25 -3.11 -10.37
CA LYS A 71 -11.48 -3.92 -10.40
C LYS A 71 -11.98 -4.25 -9.00
N GLN A 72 -13.28 -4.21 -8.78
CA GLN A 72 -13.90 -4.45 -7.48
C GLN A 72 -13.50 -5.81 -6.87
N TRP A 73 -13.35 -6.85 -7.68
CA TRP A 73 -12.92 -8.16 -7.21
C TRP A 73 -11.54 -8.11 -6.53
N SER A 74 -10.62 -7.25 -7.02
CA SER A 74 -9.30 -7.07 -6.44
C SER A 74 -9.38 -6.54 -5.01
N ILE A 75 -10.26 -5.57 -4.77
CA ILE A 75 -10.49 -5.02 -3.43
C ILE A 75 -11.09 -6.10 -2.52
N LYS A 76 -12.09 -6.84 -2.99
CA LYS A 76 -12.70 -7.95 -2.23
C LYS A 76 -11.66 -9.02 -1.90
N TYR A 77 -10.83 -9.38 -2.86
CA TYR A 77 -9.74 -10.35 -2.67
C TYR A 77 -8.72 -9.88 -1.63
N LEU A 78 -8.23 -8.64 -1.74
CA LEU A 78 -7.29 -8.08 -0.77
C LEU A 78 -7.88 -8.06 0.64
N ASN A 79 -9.14 -7.64 0.79
CA ASN A 79 -9.83 -7.64 2.08
C ASN A 79 -10.01 -9.06 2.66
N LYS A 80 -10.18 -10.08 1.82
CA LYS A 80 -10.24 -11.48 2.27
C LYS A 80 -8.90 -11.95 2.84
N ILE A 81 -7.79 -11.62 2.16
CA ILE A 81 -6.45 -12.07 2.55
C ILE A 81 -5.91 -11.28 3.76
N TYR A 82 -6.10 -9.96 3.76
CA TYR A 82 -5.52 -9.04 4.74
C TYR A 82 -6.53 -8.56 5.78
N LYS A 83 -7.52 -9.37 6.09
CA LYS A 83 -8.58 -8.98 7.02
C LYS A 83 -8.01 -8.69 8.41
N SER A 84 -8.30 -7.50 8.93
CA SER A 84 -8.08 -7.17 10.34
C SER A 84 -9.43 -7.00 11.04
N ASN A 85 -9.65 -7.75 12.11
CA ASN A 85 -10.84 -7.64 12.96
C ASN A 85 -10.61 -6.69 14.14
N ILE A 86 -9.39 -6.17 14.29
CA ILE A 86 -9.02 -5.32 15.42
C ILE A 86 -9.46 -3.89 15.12
N LYS A 87 -10.28 -3.33 16.02
CA LYS A 87 -10.70 -1.93 15.97
C LYS A 87 -9.89 -1.11 16.98
N LEU A 88 -9.15 -0.15 16.50
CA LEU A 88 -8.39 0.77 17.33
C LEU A 88 -9.12 2.12 17.37
N LYS A 89 -9.92 2.36 18.44
CA LYS A 89 -10.74 3.57 18.60
C LYS A 89 -9.94 4.87 18.37
N LYS A 90 -8.68 4.92 18.81
CA LYS A 90 -7.81 6.08 18.64
C LYS A 90 -7.58 6.46 17.18
N TYR A 91 -7.67 5.52 16.24
CA TYR A 91 -7.52 5.78 14.81
C TYR A 91 -8.84 5.99 14.05
N ALA A 92 -9.88 6.45 14.75
CA ALA A 92 -11.15 6.78 14.09
C ALA A 92 -11.01 7.94 13.09
N LYS A 93 -10.12 8.90 13.36
CA LYS A 93 -9.78 10.03 12.49
C LYS A 93 -8.28 9.99 12.21
N VAL A 94 -7.91 9.84 10.95
CA VAL A 94 -6.51 9.65 10.52
C VAL A 94 -6.12 10.72 9.51
N PHE A 95 -5.03 11.40 9.77
CA PHE A 95 -4.35 12.28 8.81
C PHE A 95 -3.05 11.60 8.33
N ILE A 96 -2.96 11.38 7.02
CA ILE A 96 -1.77 10.81 6.39
C ILE A 96 -0.80 11.95 6.08
N ASN A 97 0.23 12.07 6.90
CA ASN A 97 1.30 13.03 6.69
C ASN A 97 2.42 12.41 5.85
N ARG A 98 3.01 13.17 4.94
CA ARG A 98 4.10 12.73 4.08
C ARG A 98 5.44 13.36 4.43
N ASP A 99 5.46 14.42 5.26
CA ASP A 99 6.66 15.22 5.64
C ASP A 99 7.55 15.62 4.44
N GLN A 100 7.00 15.67 3.25
CA GLN A 100 7.78 15.90 2.03
C GLN A 100 8.24 17.36 1.89
N PHE A 101 7.59 18.28 2.61
CA PHE A 101 8.03 19.68 2.63
C PHE A 101 9.48 19.86 3.08
N LYS A 102 9.96 18.99 3.98
CA LYS A 102 11.34 18.99 4.47
C LYS A 102 12.37 18.57 3.42
N LEU A 103 11.94 17.86 2.37
CA LEU A 103 12.80 17.34 1.30
C LEU A 103 12.93 18.34 0.14
N ILE A 104 12.17 19.41 0.17
CA ILE A 104 12.24 20.44 -0.86
C ILE A 104 13.37 21.38 -0.51
N ASP A 105 14.42 21.31 -1.30
CA ASP A 105 15.47 22.32 -1.29
C ASP A 105 14.87 23.65 -1.74
N LYS A 106 14.75 24.60 -0.79
CA LYS A 106 14.19 25.95 -1.03
C LYS A 106 14.92 26.71 -2.13
N ASN A 107 16.16 26.31 -2.44
CA ASN A 107 16.99 26.91 -3.46
C ASN A 107 16.79 26.30 -4.86
N ASN A 108 16.01 25.22 -4.98
CA ASN A 108 15.79 24.51 -6.23
C ASN A 108 14.31 24.37 -6.55
N LEU A 109 13.70 25.49 -6.95
CA LEU A 109 12.27 25.60 -7.30
C LEU A 109 11.82 24.69 -8.47
N LYS A 110 12.75 24.17 -9.28
CA LYS A 110 12.44 23.25 -10.40
C LYS A 110 11.84 21.92 -9.91
N ASN A 111 12.10 21.52 -8.68
CA ASN A 111 11.60 20.25 -8.14
C ASN A 111 10.21 20.35 -7.48
N TYR A 112 9.62 21.55 -7.36
CA TYR A 112 8.28 21.71 -6.75
C TYR A 112 7.18 20.98 -7.53
N SER A 113 7.28 20.92 -8.86
CA SER A 113 6.29 20.24 -9.71
C SER A 113 6.31 18.72 -9.57
N GLU A 114 7.42 18.14 -9.12
CA GLU A 114 7.57 16.69 -8.94
C GLU A 114 7.03 16.20 -7.59
N TYR A 115 6.93 17.09 -6.60
CA TYR A 115 6.48 16.75 -5.26
C TYR A 115 5.09 17.31 -4.98
N ARG A 116 4.17 16.45 -4.62
CA ARG A 116 2.84 16.85 -4.13
C ARG A 116 2.96 17.22 -2.68
N VAL A 117 3.05 18.52 -2.39
CA VAL A 117 3.34 19.04 -1.06
C VAL A 117 2.23 19.98 -0.61
N LEU A 118 1.90 19.93 0.67
CA LEU A 118 1.11 20.97 1.32
C LEU A 118 2.05 22.05 1.81
N VAL A 119 1.91 23.27 1.28
CA VAL A 119 2.76 24.41 1.65
C VAL A 119 2.59 24.76 3.13
N ASN A 120 1.36 24.65 3.64
CA ASN A 120 0.97 24.92 5.02
C ASN A 120 0.70 23.63 5.82
N GLU A 121 1.48 22.58 5.61
CA GLU A 121 1.29 21.25 6.21
C GLU A 121 1.20 21.30 7.75
N ASN A 122 2.01 22.15 8.40
CA ASN A 122 1.99 22.29 9.85
C ASN A 122 0.70 22.90 10.37
N GLU A 123 0.14 23.90 9.69
CA GLU A 123 -1.13 24.52 10.05
C GLU A 123 -2.27 23.50 9.94
N ILE A 124 -2.32 22.78 8.83
CA ILE A 124 -3.31 21.73 8.58
C ILE A 124 -3.18 20.63 9.63
N LYS A 125 -1.96 20.18 9.94
CA LYS A 125 -1.69 19.18 10.97
C LYS A 125 -2.19 19.65 12.34
N ASN A 126 -1.87 20.87 12.75
CA ASN A 126 -2.30 21.44 14.02
C ASN A 126 -3.82 21.54 14.11
N TYR A 127 -4.46 22.04 13.05
CA TYR A 127 -5.92 22.11 12.98
C TYR A 127 -6.57 20.73 13.05
N LEU A 128 -6.12 19.77 12.25
CA LEU A 128 -6.67 18.41 12.26
C LEU A 128 -6.45 17.73 13.63
N THR A 129 -5.31 17.96 14.26
CA THR A 129 -5.03 17.45 15.61
C THR A 129 -6.01 18.05 16.64
N SER A 130 -6.31 19.35 16.57
CA SER A 130 -7.23 20.01 17.49
C SER A 130 -8.66 19.46 17.40
N ILE A 131 -9.06 18.94 16.25
CA ILE A 131 -10.36 18.29 16.05
C ILE A 131 -10.31 16.75 16.15
N GLY A 132 -9.21 16.22 16.71
CA GLY A 132 -9.07 14.81 17.11
C GLY A 132 -8.57 13.86 16.02
N PHE A 133 -7.89 14.35 14.98
CA PHE A 133 -7.16 13.48 14.05
C PHE A 133 -5.81 13.05 14.61
N ILE A 134 -5.49 11.79 14.39
CA ILE A 134 -4.15 11.26 14.62
C ILE A 134 -3.35 11.36 13.33
N THR A 135 -2.23 12.06 13.39
CA THR A 135 -1.27 12.11 12.29
C THR A 135 -0.47 10.83 12.22
N ILE A 136 -0.41 10.21 11.05
CA ILE A 136 0.40 9.01 10.81
C ILE A 136 1.30 9.21 9.59
N LYS A 137 2.45 8.54 9.64
CA LYS A 137 3.33 8.29 8.50
C LYS A 137 3.31 6.78 8.26
N PRO A 138 2.62 6.30 7.22
CA PRO A 138 2.42 4.86 7.02
C PRO A 138 3.72 4.05 6.99
N GLU A 139 4.82 4.63 6.50
CA GLU A 139 6.14 4.00 6.44
C GLU A 139 6.74 3.65 7.81
N GLU A 140 6.32 4.32 8.87
CA GLU A 140 6.76 4.06 10.25
C GLU A 140 6.06 2.84 10.86
N TYR A 141 4.97 2.37 10.24
CA TYR A 141 4.17 1.25 10.73
C TYR A 141 4.42 -0.03 9.93
N SER A 142 4.36 -1.17 10.60
CA SER A 142 4.32 -2.47 9.92
C SER A 142 3.07 -2.56 9.04
N PHE A 143 3.11 -3.38 7.98
CA PHE A 143 1.94 -3.58 7.13
C PHE A 143 0.72 -4.11 7.93
N PRO A 144 0.86 -5.07 8.87
CA PRO A 144 -0.25 -5.45 9.75
C PRO A 144 -0.81 -4.30 10.59
N ASP A 145 0.04 -3.38 11.06
CA ASP A 145 -0.45 -2.25 11.84
C ASP A 145 -1.14 -1.20 10.97
N GLN A 146 -0.63 -0.96 9.75
CA GLN A 146 -1.35 -0.16 8.76
C GLN A 146 -2.76 -0.74 8.50
N LEU A 147 -2.90 -2.06 8.33
CA LEU A 147 -4.21 -2.71 8.16
C LEU A 147 -5.16 -2.43 9.33
N LYS A 148 -4.66 -2.52 10.58
CA LYS A 148 -5.45 -2.22 11.78
C LYS A 148 -5.89 -0.75 11.82
N ILE A 149 -4.98 0.18 11.49
CA ILE A 149 -5.25 1.62 11.47
C ILE A 149 -6.36 1.92 10.46
N PHE A 150 -6.15 1.54 9.20
CA PHE A 150 -7.09 1.88 8.12
C PHE A 150 -8.43 1.14 8.23
N SER A 151 -8.45 -0.10 8.70
CA SER A 151 -9.71 -0.81 8.99
C SER A 151 -10.51 -0.20 10.15
N SER A 152 -9.87 0.60 10.99
CA SER A 152 -10.49 1.30 12.13
C SER A 152 -10.98 2.71 11.78
N ALA A 153 -10.44 3.30 10.71
CA ALA A 153 -10.71 4.68 10.34
C ALA A 153 -12.17 4.90 9.90
N LYS A 154 -12.75 5.98 10.39
CA LYS A 154 -14.03 6.56 9.95
C LYS A 154 -13.80 7.75 9.03
N TYR A 155 -12.69 8.46 9.26
CA TYR A 155 -12.28 9.64 8.50
C TYR A 155 -10.81 9.50 8.15
N VAL A 156 -10.46 9.72 6.90
CA VAL A 156 -9.08 9.74 6.41
C VAL A 156 -8.87 11.02 5.62
N VAL A 157 -7.85 11.77 5.98
CA VAL A 157 -7.42 12.97 5.25
C VAL A 157 -5.99 12.78 4.79
N GLY A 158 -5.67 13.18 3.57
CA GLY A 158 -4.30 13.09 3.07
C GLY A 158 -4.15 13.42 1.60
N LEU A 159 -2.93 13.75 1.20
CA LEU A 159 -2.60 13.99 -0.19
C LEU A 159 -2.61 12.69 -1.00
N TYR A 160 -3.04 12.81 -2.25
CA TYR A 160 -2.97 11.69 -3.20
C TYR A 160 -1.53 11.14 -3.31
N GLY A 161 -1.40 9.82 -3.17
CA GLY A 161 -0.13 9.12 -3.26
C GLY A 161 -0.25 7.64 -2.91
N ALA A 162 0.90 6.94 -2.88
CA ALA A 162 0.95 5.49 -2.63
C ALA A 162 0.26 5.06 -1.33
N ALA A 163 0.34 5.87 -0.28
CA ALA A 163 -0.32 5.61 1.00
C ALA A 163 -1.86 5.51 0.89
N MET A 164 -2.47 6.18 -0.11
CA MET A 164 -3.92 6.09 -0.37
C MET A 164 -4.36 4.71 -0.85
N MET A 165 -3.45 3.83 -1.28
CA MET A 165 -3.78 2.43 -1.55
C MET A 165 -4.33 1.69 -0.32
N MET A 166 -4.00 2.16 0.88
CA MET A 166 -4.53 1.62 2.14
C MET A 166 -6.03 1.86 2.32
N LEU A 167 -6.64 2.78 1.58
CA LEU A 167 -8.09 2.98 1.55
C LEU A 167 -8.85 1.72 1.12
N ALA A 168 -8.19 0.82 0.37
CA ALA A 168 -8.77 -0.48 0.02
C ALA A 168 -9.15 -1.32 1.25
N PHE A 169 -8.58 -1.03 2.41
CA PHE A 169 -8.83 -1.74 3.68
C PHE A 169 -9.76 -0.97 4.63
N CYS A 170 -10.16 0.23 4.25
CA CYS A 170 -11.15 1.00 5.00
C CYS A 170 -12.55 0.39 4.88
N LYS A 171 -13.41 0.75 5.82
CA LYS A 171 -14.83 0.36 5.77
C LYS A 171 -15.56 1.14 4.67
N LYS A 172 -16.66 0.57 4.18
CA LYS A 172 -17.48 1.14 3.11
C LYS A 172 -17.90 2.60 3.35
N ASN A 173 -18.14 2.99 4.60
CA ASN A 173 -18.63 4.33 4.96
C ASN A 173 -17.52 5.26 5.50
N THR A 174 -16.25 4.90 5.34
CA THR A 174 -15.13 5.79 5.67
C THR A 174 -15.18 7.02 4.78
N LYS A 175 -15.15 8.20 5.41
CA LYS A 175 -15.09 9.50 4.69
C LYS A 175 -13.64 9.81 4.37
N VAL A 176 -13.37 10.26 3.15
CA VAL A 176 -12.01 10.53 2.64
C VAL A 176 -11.98 11.92 2.04
N LEU A 177 -10.94 12.69 2.39
CA LEU A 177 -10.63 14.01 1.85
C LEU A 177 -9.16 14.04 1.43
#